data_c564f5fe48f752865188f6259e6d8b99
#
_entry.id   c564f5fe48f752865188f6259e6d8b99
#
_cell.length_a   1.000
_cell.length_b   1.000
_cell.length_c   1.000
_cell.angle_alpha   90.00
_cell.angle_beta   90.00
_cell.angle_gamma   90.00
#
_symmetry.space_group_name_H-M   'P 1'
#
loop_
_entity.id
_entity.type
_entity.pdbx_description
1 polymer ?
#
loop_
_entity_poly.entity_id
_entity_poly.type
_entity_poly.pdbx_seq_one_letter_code
_entity_poly.pdbx_strand_id
1 'polypeptide(L)'
;MRKVAVRSSALIAMLIFLLGIATAHEGNEHATSVFGDLEFSQILTSIGLLISLAVYLTGLFRLWRIAGRGHGLGVAAAASFLAGWLSLTGALIGPLHDLSESLFSAHMTQHEILMLVSAPLIILGRPQIAAVWSLPVRWRKNVSVVTNNQNFEHIWQFVSGSFVAFLIHAAALWTWHIPMLFDATLENAWVHALQHASFFGTALLFWWAIINASLDWKSSFVGVLFLFLTSLHSGILGAFLTFTREIWYSVYANSTAAYGLTPLEDQQLGGLIMWVPAGLVYIGAGLAMFARVLSQTERRALDIDRRLQAAETANL
;
A
#
# COMPACT_ATOMS: atom_id res chain seq x y z
N MET A 1 21.43 -7.21 14.68
CA MET A 1 20.42 -8.28 14.84
C MET A 1 18.96 -7.76 14.96
N ARG A 2 18.61 -6.72 15.76
CA ARG A 2 17.23 -6.20 15.87
C ARG A 2 16.64 -5.61 14.57
N LYS A 3 17.43 -5.00 13.68
CA LYS A 3 16.96 -4.37 12.44
C LYS A 3 16.54 -5.37 11.36
N VAL A 4 17.16 -6.55 11.33
CA VAL A 4 16.90 -7.60 10.33
C VAL A 4 15.59 -8.33 10.62
N ALA A 5 15.33 -8.71 11.86
CA ALA A 5 14.10 -9.41 12.25
C ALA A 5 12.81 -8.59 11.98
N VAL A 6 12.89 -7.25 12.05
CA VAL A 6 11.75 -6.35 11.75
C VAL A 6 11.49 -6.25 10.25
N ARG A 7 12.53 -6.36 9.41
CA ARG A 7 12.39 -6.25 7.95
C ARG A 7 11.71 -7.47 7.33
N SER A 8 12.07 -8.65 7.83
CA SER A 8 11.59 -9.92 7.25
C SER A 8 10.19 -10.32 7.72
N SER A 9 9.74 -9.88 8.90
CA SER A 9 8.36 -10.08 9.36
C SER A 9 7.32 -9.25 8.59
N ALA A 10 7.76 -8.25 7.83
CA ALA A 10 6.88 -7.47 6.95
C ALA A 10 6.31 -8.31 5.80
N LEU A 11 7.12 -9.19 5.21
CA LEU A 11 6.66 -10.07 4.14
C LEU A 11 5.56 -11.02 4.63
N ILE A 12 5.68 -11.52 5.84
CA ILE A 12 4.67 -12.42 6.43
C ILE A 12 3.36 -11.67 6.68
N ALA A 13 3.42 -10.43 7.17
CA ALA A 13 2.24 -9.59 7.34
C ALA A 13 1.62 -9.23 5.98
N MET A 14 2.44 -8.92 4.99
CA MET A 14 2.01 -8.63 3.62
C MET A 14 1.43 -9.88 2.93
N LEU A 15 2.02 -11.06 3.13
CA LEU A 15 1.49 -12.34 2.64
C LEU A 15 0.19 -12.72 3.33
N ILE A 16 0.03 -12.52 4.64
CA ILE A 16 -1.24 -12.74 5.35
C ILE A 16 -2.32 -11.79 4.83
N PHE A 17 -1.96 -10.54 4.53
CA PHE A 17 -2.86 -9.55 3.96
C PHE A 17 -3.25 -9.88 2.51
N LEU A 18 -2.29 -10.33 1.69
CA LEU A 18 -2.51 -10.74 0.31
C LEU A 18 -3.21 -12.12 0.22
N LEU A 19 -2.91 -13.06 1.13
CA LEU A 19 -3.63 -14.33 1.23
C LEU A 19 -5.11 -14.12 1.54
N GLY A 20 -5.47 -13.13 2.37
CA GLY A 20 -6.87 -12.76 2.61
C GLY A 20 -7.59 -12.28 1.34
N ILE A 21 -6.86 -11.72 0.38
CA ILE A 21 -7.39 -11.26 -0.91
C ILE A 21 -7.25 -12.36 -1.99
N ALA A 22 -6.23 -13.23 -1.89
CA ALA A 22 -5.88 -14.22 -2.90
C ALA A 22 -6.41 -15.66 -2.65
N THR A 23 -6.96 -15.98 -1.47
CA THR A 23 -7.56 -17.30 -1.16
C THR A 23 -8.85 -17.59 -1.92
N ALA A 24 -9.14 -16.79 -2.91
CA ALA A 24 -10.22 -16.93 -3.84
C ALA A 24 -10.03 -18.04 -4.91
N HIS A 25 -9.00 -18.86 -4.82
CA HIS A 25 -8.66 -19.80 -5.88
C HIS A 25 -8.89 -21.25 -5.46
N GLU A 26 -10.15 -21.67 -5.41
CA GLU A 26 -10.59 -23.06 -5.68
C GLU A 26 -12.12 -23.13 -5.64
N GLY A 27 -12.75 -23.37 -6.77
CA GLY A 27 -14.20 -23.63 -6.84
C GLY A 27 -14.65 -23.93 -8.25
N ASN A 28 -14.83 -25.21 -8.50
CA ASN A 28 -15.60 -25.92 -9.53
C ASN A 28 -16.26 -25.11 -10.65
N GLU A 29 -15.88 -25.48 -11.88
CA GLU A 29 -16.60 -25.24 -13.12
C GLU A 29 -18.05 -25.78 -13.04
N HIS A 30 -18.97 -24.92 -12.64
CA HIS A 30 -20.37 -25.01 -13.09
C HIS A 30 -20.92 -23.59 -13.14
N ALA A 31 -21.60 -23.27 -14.23
CA ALA A 31 -22.20 -21.99 -14.57
C ALA A 31 -22.94 -21.33 -13.38
N THR A 32 -22.21 -20.60 -12.58
CA THR A 32 -22.75 -19.67 -11.61
C THR A 32 -22.99 -18.35 -12.34
N SER A 33 -24.13 -17.72 -12.11
CA SER A 33 -24.46 -16.42 -12.68
C SER A 33 -23.38 -15.41 -12.24
N VAL A 34 -23.05 -14.43 -13.10
CA VAL A 34 -22.09 -13.34 -12.82
C VAL A 34 -22.32 -12.71 -11.46
N PHE A 35 -23.56 -12.62 -10.99
CA PHE A 35 -23.95 -12.16 -9.65
C PHE A 35 -23.45 -13.07 -8.51
N GLY A 36 -23.47 -14.37 -8.66
CA GLY A 36 -22.96 -15.29 -7.64
C GLY A 36 -21.46 -15.22 -7.44
N ASP A 37 -20.69 -14.94 -8.48
CA ASP A 37 -19.24 -14.81 -8.40
C ASP A 37 -18.83 -13.46 -7.77
N LEU A 38 -19.58 -12.39 -8.03
CA LEU A 38 -19.40 -11.08 -7.39
C LEU A 38 -19.65 -11.16 -5.88
N GLU A 39 -20.77 -11.77 -5.45
CA GLU A 39 -21.07 -11.97 -4.02
C GLU A 39 -19.99 -12.81 -3.32
N PHE A 40 -19.49 -13.86 -3.96
CA PHE A 40 -18.48 -14.72 -3.38
C PHE A 40 -17.13 -14.01 -3.23
N SER A 41 -16.70 -13.23 -4.21
CA SER A 41 -15.45 -12.44 -4.14
C SER A 41 -15.51 -11.37 -3.04
N GLN A 42 -16.66 -10.72 -2.86
CA GLN A 42 -16.88 -9.75 -1.79
C GLN A 42 -16.88 -10.41 -0.39
N ILE A 43 -17.47 -11.60 -0.24
CA ILE A 43 -17.42 -12.38 1.00
C ILE A 43 -15.98 -12.71 1.38
N LEU A 44 -15.18 -13.18 0.43
CA LEU A 44 -13.77 -13.51 0.65
C LEU A 44 -12.93 -12.29 1.02
N THR A 45 -13.13 -11.16 0.32
CA THR A 45 -12.51 -9.87 0.66
C THR A 45 -12.86 -9.44 2.08
N SER A 46 -14.15 -9.56 2.46
CA SER A 46 -14.63 -9.24 3.80
C SER A 46 -13.97 -10.12 4.87
N ILE A 47 -13.89 -11.43 4.63
CA ILE A 47 -13.20 -12.38 5.52
C ILE A 47 -11.71 -12.01 5.67
N GLY A 48 -11.02 -11.73 4.58
CA GLY A 48 -9.61 -11.32 4.59
C GLY A 48 -9.38 -10.04 5.41
N LEU A 49 -10.24 -9.04 5.23
CA LEU A 49 -10.21 -7.80 6.01
C LEU A 49 -10.45 -8.06 7.50
N LEU A 50 -11.44 -8.88 7.86
CA LEU A 50 -11.71 -9.23 9.25
C LEU A 50 -10.55 -10.01 9.90
N ILE A 51 -9.94 -10.96 9.18
CA ILE A 51 -8.76 -11.69 9.65
C ILE A 51 -7.59 -10.74 9.88
N SER A 52 -7.31 -9.83 8.95
CA SER A 52 -6.22 -8.87 9.08
C SER A 52 -6.40 -7.96 10.29
N LEU A 53 -7.62 -7.47 10.54
CA LEU A 53 -7.95 -6.67 11.71
C LEU A 53 -7.80 -7.48 13.00
N ALA A 54 -8.33 -8.69 13.04
CA ALA A 54 -8.24 -9.58 14.21
C ALA A 54 -6.80 -9.92 14.58
N VAL A 55 -5.96 -10.21 13.58
CA VAL A 55 -4.51 -10.43 13.75
C VAL A 55 -3.83 -9.19 14.32
N TYR A 56 -4.12 -8.01 13.76
CA TYR A 56 -3.53 -6.76 14.24
C TYR A 56 -3.94 -6.44 15.68
N LEU A 57 -5.22 -6.47 15.99
CA LEU A 57 -5.74 -6.14 17.32
C LEU A 57 -5.27 -7.14 18.37
N THR A 58 -5.25 -8.44 18.05
CA THR A 58 -4.74 -9.48 18.96
C THR A 58 -3.26 -9.26 19.29
N GLY A 59 -2.45 -8.95 18.28
CA GLY A 59 -1.04 -8.67 18.46
C GLY A 59 -0.78 -7.40 19.26
N LEU A 60 -1.51 -6.34 18.93
CA LEU A 60 -1.48 -5.06 19.65
C LEU A 60 -1.84 -5.23 21.14
N PHE A 61 -2.96 -5.92 21.41
CA PHE A 61 -3.42 -6.17 22.78
C PHE A 61 -2.40 -6.98 23.57
N ARG A 62 -1.85 -8.07 23.00
CA ARG A 62 -0.83 -8.89 23.68
C ARG A 62 0.45 -8.10 23.95
N LEU A 63 0.90 -7.29 22.99
CA LEU A 63 2.08 -6.44 23.16
C LEU A 63 1.88 -5.41 24.25
N TRP A 64 0.78 -4.66 24.21
CA TRP A 64 0.50 -3.62 25.20
C TRP A 64 0.22 -4.16 26.60
N ARG A 65 -0.33 -5.36 26.71
CA ARG A 65 -0.52 -6.05 28.00
C ARG A 65 0.81 -6.38 28.69
N ILE A 66 1.86 -6.66 27.91
CA ILE A 66 3.17 -7.06 28.45
C ILE A 66 4.11 -5.84 28.59
N ALA A 67 4.17 -4.98 27.57
CA ALA A 67 5.10 -3.87 27.51
C ALA A 67 4.55 -2.54 28.05
N GLY A 68 3.23 -2.47 28.29
CA GLY A 68 2.50 -1.23 28.58
C GLY A 68 1.98 -0.55 27.31
N ARG A 69 0.89 0.23 27.45
CA ARG A 69 0.24 0.93 26.34
C ARG A 69 1.21 1.90 25.66
N GLY A 70 1.29 1.81 24.34
CA GLY A 70 2.16 2.67 23.52
C GLY A 70 3.63 2.22 23.47
N HIS A 71 4.05 1.19 24.22
CA HIS A 71 5.40 0.66 24.18
C HIS A 71 5.53 -0.47 23.14
N GLY A 72 6.63 -0.47 22.40
CA GLY A 72 6.88 -1.41 21.30
C GLY A 72 6.13 -1.06 19.99
N LEU A 73 4.83 -0.74 20.08
CA LEU A 73 4.01 -0.18 19.03
C LEU A 73 3.30 1.07 19.58
N GLY A 74 3.64 2.23 19.05
CA GLY A 74 3.08 3.51 19.49
C GLY A 74 1.58 3.64 19.19
N VAL A 75 0.86 4.44 19.99
CA VAL A 75 -0.57 4.71 19.78
C VAL A 75 -0.82 5.34 18.41
N ALA A 76 0.04 6.25 17.95
CA ALA A 76 -0.05 6.86 16.62
C ALA A 76 0.07 5.83 15.50
N ALA A 77 0.95 4.81 15.64
CA ALA A 77 1.06 3.74 14.67
C ALA A 77 -0.21 2.86 14.66
N ALA A 78 -0.77 2.56 15.84
CA ALA A 78 -2.03 1.82 15.93
C ALA A 78 -3.20 2.60 15.28
N ALA A 79 -3.30 3.90 15.53
CA ALA A 79 -4.30 4.76 14.89
C ALA A 79 -4.12 4.84 13.37
N SER A 80 -2.87 4.93 12.90
CA SER A 80 -2.55 4.92 11.46
C SER A 80 -3.00 3.62 10.79
N PHE A 81 -2.73 2.45 11.41
CA PHE A 81 -3.22 1.18 10.89
C PHE A 81 -4.74 1.15 10.78
N LEU A 82 -5.44 1.56 11.86
CA LEU A 82 -6.90 1.55 11.87
C LEU A 82 -7.49 2.49 10.81
N ALA A 83 -6.92 3.68 10.65
CA ALA A 83 -7.34 4.62 9.60
C ALA A 83 -7.12 4.04 8.20
N GLY A 84 -5.95 3.44 7.94
CA GLY A 84 -5.65 2.77 6.68
C GLY A 84 -6.54 1.54 6.43
N TRP A 85 -6.85 0.77 7.47
CA TRP A 85 -7.75 -0.36 7.38
C TRP A 85 -9.20 0.06 7.10
N LEU A 86 -9.68 1.12 7.76
CA LEU A 86 -11.02 1.68 7.52
C LEU A 86 -11.15 2.25 6.10
N SER A 87 -10.13 2.98 5.61
CA SER A 87 -10.14 3.50 4.24
C SER A 87 -10.12 2.36 3.20
N LEU A 88 -9.35 1.30 3.45
CA LEU A 88 -9.34 0.10 2.61
C LEU A 88 -10.70 -0.59 2.58
N THR A 89 -11.32 -0.78 3.74
CA THR A 89 -12.64 -1.40 3.86
C THR A 89 -13.71 -0.55 3.16
N GLY A 90 -13.70 0.78 3.37
CA GLY A 90 -14.65 1.69 2.72
C GLY A 90 -14.50 1.73 1.20
N ALA A 91 -13.28 1.53 0.69
CA ALA A 91 -13.04 1.44 -0.74
C ALA A 91 -13.49 0.11 -1.34
N LEU A 92 -13.30 -1.02 -0.64
CA LEU A 92 -13.53 -2.36 -1.22
C LEU A 92 -14.95 -2.91 -0.98
N ILE A 93 -15.66 -2.45 0.05
CA ILE A 93 -16.97 -3.01 0.45
C ILE A 93 -18.07 -1.94 0.50
N GLY A 94 -17.70 -0.66 0.48
CA GLY A 94 -18.63 0.44 0.61
C GLY A 94 -19.31 0.85 -0.71
N PRO A 95 -20.19 1.85 -0.69
CA PRO A 95 -20.91 2.35 -1.87
C PRO A 95 -20.00 2.83 -3.00
N LEU A 96 -18.72 3.11 -2.70
CA LEU A 96 -17.73 3.43 -3.72
C LEU A 96 -17.42 2.21 -4.61
N HIS A 97 -17.45 1.00 -4.05
CA HIS A 97 -17.27 -0.23 -4.83
C HIS A 97 -18.41 -0.41 -5.84
N ASP A 98 -19.66 -0.27 -5.39
CA ASP A 98 -20.83 -0.38 -6.27
C ASP A 98 -20.81 0.69 -7.35
N LEU A 99 -20.39 1.91 -7.01
CA LEU A 99 -20.25 3.01 -7.96
C LEU A 99 -19.13 2.79 -8.97
N SER A 100 -18.04 2.10 -8.58
CA SER A 100 -16.91 1.79 -9.43
C SER A 100 -17.24 0.81 -10.58
N GLU A 101 -18.30 0.03 -10.43
CA GLU A 101 -18.82 -0.82 -11.50
C GLU A 101 -19.57 -0.02 -12.58
N SER A 102 -20.02 1.19 -12.24
CA SER A 102 -20.81 2.04 -13.13
C SER A 102 -20.07 3.25 -13.69
N LEU A 103 -19.03 3.72 -12.99
CA LEU A 103 -18.25 4.91 -13.34
C LEU A 103 -16.75 4.62 -13.29
N PHE A 104 -16.05 4.94 -14.36
CA PHE A 104 -14.59 4.88 -14.43
C PHE A 104 -13.93 5.82 -13.40
N SER A 105 -14.46 7.03 -13.21
CA SER A 105 -13.96 7.99 -12.22
C SER A 105 -14.08 7.47 -10.79
N ALA A 106 -15.15 6.75 -10.46
CA ALA A 106 -15.30 6.10 -9.16
C ALA A 106 -14.31 4.94 -8.99
N HIS A 107 -14.08 4.14 -10.03
CA HIS A 107 -13.10 3.07 -10.05
C HIS A 107 -11.67 3.62 -9.82
N MET A 108 -11.32 4.72 -10.50
CA MET A 108 -10.04 5.41 -10.25
C MET A 108 -9.93 5.96 -8.83
N THR A 109 -11.01 6.53 -8.29
CA THR A 109 -11.05 6.97 -6.89
C THR A 109 -10.78 5.82 -5.91
N GLN A 110 -11.36 4.66 -6.17
CA GLN A 110 -11.14 3.45 -5.38
C GLN A 110 -9.65 3.05 -5.40
N HIS A 111 -9.02 2.98 -6.57
CA HIS A 111 -7.60 2.67 -6.71
C HIS A 111 -6.69 3.69 -5.99
N GLU A 112 -7.00 4.98 -6.10
CA GLU A 112 -6.24 6.03 -5.42
C GLU A 112 -6.32 5.88 -3.89
N ILE A 113 -7.49 5.55 -3.34
CA ILE A 113 -7.64 5.27 -1.90
C ILE A 113 -6.80 4.05 -1.50
N LEU A 114 -6.81 2.97 -2.27
CA LEU A 114 -6.01 1.78 -1.99
C LEU A 114 -4.52 2.10 -1.95
N MET A 115 -4.03 2.80 -2.99
CA MET A 115 -2.59 2.99 -3.20
C MET A 115 -2.02 4.17 -2.42
N LEU A 116 -2.73 5.29 -2.31
CA LEU A 116 -2.19 6.53 -1.74
C LEU A 116 -2.62 6.80 -0.29
N VAL A 117 -3.70 6.18 0.17
CA VAL A 117 -4.22 6.37 1.52
C VAL A 117 -4.03 5.12 2.36
N SER A 118 -4.63 4.00 1.93
CA SER A 118 -4.66 2.78 2.71
C SER A 118 -3.26 2.17 2.87
N ALA A 119 -2.51 2.02 1.77
CA ALA A 119 -1.20 1.38 1.80
C ALA A 119 -0.18 2.13 2.70
N PRO A 120 0.07 3.44 2.57
CA PRO A 120 1.03 4.13 3.43
C PRO A 120 0.60 4.17 4.90
N LEU A 121 -0.70 4.34 5.19
CA LEU A 121 -1.20 4.35 6.55
C LEU A 121 -1.04 2.97 7.23
N ILE A 122 -1.28 1.89 6.51
CA ILE A 122 -1.07 0.53 6.99
C ILE A 122 0.42 0.28 7.26
N ILE A 123 1.32 0.69 6.36
CA ILE A 123 2.77 0.55 6.56
C ILE A 123 3.26 1.35 7.78
N LEU A 124 2.78 2.59 7.95
CA LEU A 124 3.09 3.40 9.13
C LEU A 124 2.57 2.75 10.42
N GLY A 125 1.49 1.98 10.33
CA GLY A 125 0.93 1.18 11.41
C GLY A 125 1.78 0.00 11.88
N ARG A 126 2.86 -0.34 11.16
CA ARG A 126 3.81 -1.44 11.47
C ARG A 126 3.10 -2.78 11.70
N PRO A 127 2.25 -3.25 10.78
CA PRO A 127 1.45 -4.47 10.93
C PRO A 127 2.31 -5.73 11.20
N GLN A 128 3.55 -5.76 10.72
CA GLN A 128 4.48 -6.86 10.95
C GLN A 128 4.78 -7.10 12.44
N ILE A 129 4.83 -6.04 13.25
CA ILE A 129 5.06 -6.17 14.69
C ILE A 129 3.83 -6.82 15.33
N ALA A 130 2.64 -6.31 15.03
CA ALA A 130 1.39 -6.87 15.54
C ALA A 130 1.19 -8.32 15.08
N ALA A 131 1.44 -8.65 13.81
CA ALA A 131 1.32 -9.99 13.27
C ALA A 131 2.22 -11.00 14.01
N VAL A 132 3.48 -10.67 14.28
CA VAL A 132 4.36 -11.53 15.08
C VAL A 132 3.82 -11.70 16.51
N TRP A 133 3.32 -10.63 17.13
CA TRP A 133 2.78 -10.69 18.48
C TRP A 133 1.42 -11.40 18.57
N SER A 134 0.67 -11.52 17.48
CA SER A 134 -0.57 -12.30 17.45
C SER A 134 -0.31 -13.82 17.56
N LEU A 135 0.89 -14.27 17.18
CA LEU A 135 1.25 -15.70 17.20
C LEU A 135 1.55 -16.20 18.60
N PRO A 136 1.32 -17.51 18.88
CA PRO A 136 1.84 -18.18 20.07
C PRO A 136 3.37 -18.12 20.14
N VAL A 137 3.95 -18.13 21.35
CA VAL A 137 5.39 -17.99 21.59
C VAL A 137 6.24 -19.00 20.78
N ARG A 138 5.77 -20.25 20.69
CA ARG A 138 6.42 -21.31 19.90
C ARG A 138 6.56 -20.95 18.42
N TRP A 139 5.53 -20.31 17.82
CA TRP A 139 5.50 -19.95 16.41
C TRP A 139 6.35 -18.71 16.11
N ARG A 140 6.48 -17.79 17.10
CA ARG A 140 7.38 -16.62 16.96
C ARG A 140 8.84 -17.04 16.75
N LYS A 141 9.28 -18.16 17.37
CA LYS A 141 10.62 -18.72 17.15
C LYS A 141 10.78 -19.20 15.71
N ASN A 142 9.78 -19.90 15.17
CA ASN A 142 9.82 -20.39 13.78
C ASN A 142 9.86 -19.22 12.78
N VAL A 143 9.04 -18.17 13.00
CA VAL A 143 9.11 -16.94 12.19
C VAL A 143 10.52 -16.35 12.23
N SER A 144 11.16 -16.28 13.40
CA SER A 144 12.53 -15.78 13.54
C SER A 144 13.56 -16.65 12.78
N VAL A 145 13.39 -17.97 12.73
CA VAL A 145 14.27 -18.86 11.95
C VAL A 145 14.14 -18.57 10.45
N VAL A 146 12.92 -18.48 9.93
CA VAL A 146 12.67 -18.18 8.50
C VAL A 146 13.22 -16.80 8.14
N THR A 147 12.94 -15.79 8.96
CA THR A 147 13.31 -14.40 8.68
C THR A 147 14.82 -14.12 8.85
N ASN A 148 15.54 -14.98 9.57
CA ASN A 148 17.00 -14.91 9.71
C ASN A 148 17.73 -15.79 8.68
N ASN A 149 17.02 -16.46 7.78
CA ASN A 149 17.64 -17.20 6.68
C ASN A 149 18.26 -16.23 5.68
N GLN A 150 19.54 -16.41 5.34
CA GLN A 150 20.29 -15.50 4.45
C GLN A 150 19.65 -15.39 3.06
N ASN A 151 19.19 -16.51 2.48
CA ASN A 151 18.55 -16.49 1.16
C ASN A 151 17.26 -15.67 1.19
N PHE A 152 16.46 -15.85 2.25
CA PHE A 152 15.24 -15.06 2.44
C PHE A 152 15.56 -13.57 2.60
N GLU A 153 16.59 -13.25 3.38
CA GLU A 153 17.02 -11.86 3.58
C GLU A 153 17.48 -11.22 2.27
N HIS A 154 18.28 -11.92 1.46
CA HIS A 154 18.75 -11.42 0.16
C HIS A 154 17.58 -11.17 -0.81
N ILE A 155 16.66 -12.13 -0.94
CA ILE A 155 15.47 -11.98 -1.79
C ILE A 155 14.62 -10.80 -1.32
N TRP A 156 14.37 -10.70 0.00
CA TRP A 156 13.60 -9.60 0.55
C TRP A 156 14.25 -8.24 0.33
N GLN A 157 15.56 -8.13 0.57
CA GLN A 157 16.31 -6.89 0.32
C GLN A 157 16.27 -6.48 -1.15
N PHE A 158 16.37 -7.44 -2.07
CA PHE A 158 16.27 -7.19 -3.50
C PHE A 158 14.87 -6.68 -3.87
N VAL A 159 13.81 -7.42 -3.51
CA VAL A 159 12.42 -7.08 -3.87
C VAL A 159 11.96 -5.79 -3.19
N SER A 160 12.33 -5.56 -1.91
CA SER A 160 11.99 -4.35 -1.17
C SER A 160 12.96 -3.19 -1.40
N GLY A 161 13.93 -3.34 -2.31
CA GLY A 161 14.78 -2.24 -2.77
C GLY A 161 13.95 -1.19 -3.51
N SER A 162 14.19 0.11 -3.27
CA SER A 162 13.36 1.19 -3.80
C SER A 162 13.20 1.15 -5.32
N PHE A 163 14.26 0.77 -6.05
CA PHE A 163 14.21 0.63 -7.50
C PHE A 163 13.29 -0.51 -7.97
N VAL A 164 13.45 -1.71 -7.37
CA VAL A 164 12.67 -2.89 -7.74
C VAL A 164 11.20 -2.70 -7.35
N ALA A 165 10.95 -2.18 -6.15
CA ALA A 165 9.59 -1.87 -5.69
C ALA A 165 8.90 -0.84 -6.59
N PHE A 166 9.62 0.20 -7.02
CA PHE A 166 9.14 1.17 -8.01
C PHE A 166 8.79 0.50 -9.34
N LEU A 167 9.69 -0.34 -9.89
CA LEU A 167 9.44 -1.01 -11.17
C LEU A 167 8.23 -1.95 -11.12
N ILE A 168 8.08 -2.71 -10.04
CA ILE A 168 6.95 -3.63 -9.85
C ILE A 168 5.64 -2.84 -9.77
N HIS A 169 5.63 -1.74 -9.01
CA HIS A 169 4.45 -0.88 -8.88
C HIS A 169 4.09 -0.19 -10.20
N ALA A 170 5.08 0.37 -10.89
CA ALA A 170 4.90 0.97 -12.20
C ALA A 170 4.38 -0.04 -13.24
N ALA A 171 4.96 -1.26 -13.27
CA ALA A 171 4.52 -2.31 -14.17
C ALA A 171 3.05 -2.70 -13.91
N ALA A 172 2.65 -2.87 -12.64
CA ALA A 172 1.26 -3.15 -12.30
C ALA A 172 0.33 -2.02 -12.78
N LEU A 173 0.72 -0.76 -12.52
CA LEU A 173 -0.08 0.40 -12.91
C LEU A 173 -0.30 0.47 -14.43
N TRP A 174 0.75 0.37 -15.23
CA TRP A 174 0.63 0.43 -16.68
C TRP A 174 -0.09 -0.79 -17.28
N THR A 175 0.17 -2.00 -16.75
CA THR A 175 -0.45 -3.24 -17.24
C THR A 175 -1.96 -3.20 -17.08
N TRP A 176 -2.46 -2.80 -15.91
CA TRP A 176 -3.90 -2.75 -15.64
C TRP A 176 -4.64 -1.61 -16.34
N HIS A 177 -3.95 -0.62 -16.90
CA HIS A 177 -4.54 0.44 -17.70
C HIS A 177 -4.57 0.14 -19.21
N ILE A 178 -4.07 -1.04 -19.64
CA ILE A 178 -4.29 -1.52 -21.00
C ILE A 178 -5.79 -1.78 -21.18
N PRO A 179 -6.47 -1.17 -22.17
CA PRO A 179 -7.93 -1.22 -22.29
C PRO A 179 -8.53 -2.62 -22.21
N MET A 180 -7.97 -3.59 -22.94
CA MET A 180 -8.44 -4.97 -22.93
C MET A 180 -8.36 -5.63 -21.54
N LEU A 181 -7.29 -5.35 -20.77
CA LEU A 181 -7.12 -5.92 -19.42
C LEU A 181 -8.04 -5.20 -18.42
N PHE A 182 -8.23 -3.90 -18.62
CA PHE A 182 -9.13 -3.12 -17.78
C PHE A 182 -10.59 -3.55 -17.98
N ASP A 183 -11.07 -3.67 -19.23
CA ASP A 183 -12.43 -4.12 -19.53
C ASP A 183 -12.68 -5.52 -18.93
N ALA A 184 -11.69 -6.43 -19.00
CA ALA A 184 -11.78 -7.75 -18.40
C ALA A 184 -11.99 -7.74 -16.88
N THR A 185 -11.62 -6.66 -16.17
CA THR A 185 -11.86 -6.56 -14.71
C THR A 185 -13.33 -6.38 -14.38
N LEU A 186 -14.11 -5.76 -15.25
CA LEU A 186 -15.54 -5.57 -15.07
C LEU A 186 -16.38 -6.74 -15.61
N GLU A 187 -15.77 -7.54 -16.48
CA GLU A 187 -16.38 -8.75 -16.99
C GLU A 187 -16.16 -9.98 -16.08
N ASN A 188 -15.11 -9.95 -15.23
CA ASN A 188 -14.72 -11.08 -14.39
C ASN A 188 -14.29 -10.63 -13.00
N ALA A 189 -15.04 -11.04 -11.98
CA ALA A 189 -14.79 -10.70 -10.58
C ALA A 189 -13.40 -11.11 -10.07
N TRP A 190 -12.84 -12.21 -10.56
CA TRP A 190 -11.51 -12.69 -10.19
C TRP A 190 -10.39 -11.82 -10.76
N VAL A 191 -10.55 -11.38 -12.00
CA VAL A 191 -9.62 -10.44 -12.64
C VAL A 191 -9.66 -9.10 -11.91
N HIS A 192 -10.84 -8.63 -11.49
CA HIS A 192 -11.02 -7.44 -10.67
C HIS A 192 -10.34 -7.59 -9.30
N ALA A 193 -10.56 -8.71 -8.61
CA ALA A 193 -9.89 -8.99 -7.34
C ALA A 193 -8.35 -9.04 -7.49
N LEU A 194 -7.84 -9.63 -8.59
CA LEU A 194 -6.41 -9.66 -8.89
C LEU A 194 -5.85 -8.27 -9.17
N GLN A 195 -6.59 -7.40 -9.87
CA GLN A 195 -6.23 -6.00 -10.09
C GLN A 195 -6.07 -5.27 -8.74
N HIS A 196 -7.08 -5.33 -7.87
CA HIS A 196 -7.03 -4.70 -6.54
C HIS A 196 -5.90 -5.27 -5.68
N ALA A 197 -5.73 -6.60 -5.67
CA ALA A 197 -4.66 -7.26 -4.92
C ALA A 197 -3.26 -6.85 -5.41
N SER A 198 -3.08 -6.73 -6.73
CA SER A 198 -1.81 -6.30 -7.33
C SER A 198 -1.53 -4.83 -7.05
N PHE A 199 -2.50 -3.93 -7.23
CA PHE A 199 -2.34 -2.51 -6.92
C PHE A 199 -2.03 -2.27 -5.45
N PHE A 200 -2.81 -2.86 -4.57
CA PHE A 200 -2.59 -2.70 -3.13
C PHE A 200 -1.28 -3.35 -2.67
N GLY A 201 -0.99 -4.57 -3.13
CA GLY A 201 0.24 -5.30 -2.79
C GLY A 201 1.51 -4.60 -3.27
N THR A 202 1.51 -4.11 -4.51
CA THR A 202 2.65 -3.36 -5.05
C THR A 202 2.79 -1.99 -4.40
N ALA A 203 1.69 -1.32 -4.04
CA ALA A 203 1.71 -0.08 -3.27
C ALA A 203 2.25 -0.30 -1.85
N LEU A 204 1.85 -1.38 -1.15
CA LEU A 204 2.43 -1.74 0.15
C LEU A 204 3.95 -1.93 0.05
N LEU A 205 4.43 -2.63 -0.99
CA LEU A 205 5.85 -2.83 -1.24
C LEU A 205 6.57 -1.51 -1.52
N PHE A 206 6.01 -0.67 -2.37
CA PHE A 206 6.55 0.65 -2.71
C PHE A 206 6.64 1.55 -1.47
N TRP A 207 5.54 1.73 -0.73
CA TRP A 207 5.55 2.55 0.48
C TRP A 207 6.44 1.97 1.58
N TRP A 208 6.54 0.64 1.67
CA TRP A 208 7.52 -0.01 2.55
C TRP A 208 8.94 0.40 2.20
N ALA A 209 9.32 0.31 0.93
CA ALA A 209 10.64 0.70 0.44
C ALA A 209 10.93 2.18 0.73
N ILE A 210 9.98 3.07 0.44
CA ILE A 210 10.11 4.51 0.64
C ILE A 210 10.22 4.88 2.13
N ILE A 211 9.34 4.39 2.97
CA ILE A 211 9.29 4.73 4.40
C ILE A 211 10.54 4.21 5.12
N ASN A 212 11.04 3.03 4.76
CA ASN A 212 12.27 2.47 5.35
C ASN A 212 13.56 3.06 4.75
N ALA A 213 13.54 3.59 3.52
CA ALA A 213 14.65 4.33 2.95
C ALA A 213 14.98 5.61 3.75
N SER A 214 14.02 6.16 4.48
CA SER A 214 14.17 7.40 5.26
C SER A 214 15.05 7.28 6.53
N LEU A 215 15.73 6.15 6.75
CA LEU A 215 16.61 5.93 7.90
C LEU A 215 18.04 6.46 7.69
N ASP A 216 18.43 6.78 6.46
CA ASP A 216 19.73 7.32 6.09
C ASP A 216 19.56 8.39 4.99
N TRP A 217 20.43 9.43 4.96
CA TRP A 217 20.27 10.56 4.05
C TRP A 217 20.34 10.16 2.56
N LYS A 218 21.26 9.24 2.20
CA LYS A 218 21.39 8.74 0.83
C LYS A 218 20.13 8.00 0.39
N SER A 219 19.68 7.11 1.25
CA SER A 219 18.44 6.34 1.02
C SER A 219 17.20 7.22 0.99
N SER A 220 17.18 8.31 1.76
CA SER A 220 16.09 9.29 1.73
C SER A 220 16.02 10.06 0.43
N PHE A 221 17.18 10.48 -0.11
CA PHE A 221 17.25 11.14 -1.41
C PHE A 221 16.74 10.20 -2.52
N VAL A 222 17.16 8.94 -2.49
CA VAL A 222 16.68 7.90 -3.41
C VAL A 222 15.16 7.72 -3.28
N GLY A 223 14.63 7.73 -2.04
CA GLY A 223 13.19 7.67 -1.79
C GLY A 223 12.43 8.85 -2.41
N VAL A 224 12.92 10.07 -2.24
CA VAL A 224 12.33 11.28 -2.87
C VAL A 224 12.35 11.18 -4.39
N LEU A 225 13.46 10.69 -4.98
CA LEU A 225 13.56 10.48 -6.42
C LEU A 225 12.50 9.49 -6.93
N PHE A 226 12.28 8.36 -6.24
CA PHE A 226 11.27 7.40 -6.66
C PHE A 226 9.83 7.87 -6.42
N LEU A 227 9.58 8.70 -5.41
CA LEU A 227 8.29 9.39 -5.28
C LEU A 227 8.04 10.33 -6.46
N PHE A 228 9.05 11.10 -6.86
CA PHE A 228 8.95 11.99 -8.03
C PHE A 228 8.73 11.19 -9.32
N LEU A 229 9.51 10.13 -9.56
CA LEU A 229 9.37 9.30 -10.75
C LEU A 229 7.99 8.62 -10.81
N THR A 230 7.46 8.17 -9.66
CA THR A 230 6.12 7.58 -9.58
C THR A 230 5.05 8.64 -9.89
N SER A 231 5.14 9.83 -9.30
CA SER A 231 4.25 10.94 -9.62
C SER A 231 4.31 11.32 -11.10
N LEU A 232 5.50 11.30 -11.70
CA LEU A 232 5.69 11.64 -13.11
C LEU A 232 5.03 10.63 -14.04
N HIS A 233 5.32 9.31 -13.90
CA HIS A 233 4.77 8.32 -14.84
C HIS A 233 3.28 8.08 -14.62
N SER A 234 2.77 8.11 -13.37
CA SER A 234 1.33 8.02 -13.11
C SER A 234 0.62 9.28 -13.61
N GLY A 235 1.23 10.46 -13.44
CA GLY A 235 0.75 11.71 -13.99
C GLY A 235 0.66 11.71 -15.52
N ILE A 236 1.66 11.14 -16.22
CA ILE A 236 1.63 10.98 -17.68
C ILE A 236 0.44 10.09 -18.10
N LEU A 237 0.22 8.97 -17.42
CA LEU A 237 -0.89 8.09 -17.71
C LEU A 237 -2.24 8.77 -17.45
N GLY A 238 -2.40 9.45 -16.30
CA GLY A 238 -3.60 10.23 -15.99
C GLY A 238 -3.85 11.37 -16.99
N ALA A 239 -2.78 12.04 -17.44
CA ALA A 239 -2.88 13.08 -18.48
C ALA A 239 -3.34 12.49 -19.82
N PHE A 240 -2.85 11.32 -20.24
CA PHE A 240 -3.35 10.65 -21.43
C PHE A 240 -4.85 10.40 -21.36
N LEU A 241 -5.36 9.90 -20.23
CA LEU A 241 -6.78 9.66 -20.02
C LEU A 241 -7.60 10.97 -19.98
N THR A 242 -7.03 12.03 -19.40
CA THR A 242 -7.72 13.33 -19.28
C THR A 242 -7.84 14.07 -20.62
N PHE A 243 -6.81 14.01 -21.47
CA PHE A 243 -6.74 14.79 -22.69
C PHE A 243 -7.11 13.99 -23.96
N THR A 244 -7.37 12.68 -23.84
CA THR A 244 -7.84 11.89 -24.97
C THR A 244 -9.22 12.37 -25.46
N ARG A 245 -9.47 12.19 -26.77
CA ARG A 245 -10.79 12.42 -27.40
C ARG A 245 -11.51 11.11 -27.75
N GLU A 246 -10.90 10.00 -27.40
CA GLU A 246 -11.41 8.67 -27.69
C GLU A 246 -11.74 7.93 -26.39
N ILE A 247 -12.79 7.14 -26.42
CA ILE A 247 -13.19 6.26 -25.31
C ILE A 247 -12.28 5.03 -25.34
N TRP A 248 -11.46 4.85 -24.30
CA TRP A 248 -10.60 3.69 -24.17
C TRP A 248 -11.28 2.52 -23.48
N TYR A 249 -12.20 2.80 -22.54
CA TYR A 249 -12.88 1.81 -21.70
C TYR A 249 -14.35 1.71 -22.09
N SER A 250 -14.64 0.86 -23.09
CA SER A 250 -15.97 0.71 -23.68
C SER A 250 -16.97 0.07 -22.73
N VAL A 251 -16.51 -0.62 -21.71
CA VAL A 251 -17.35 -1.29 -20.70
C VAL A 251 -18.27 -0.31 -19.95
N TYR A 252 -17.88 0.97 -19.81
CA TYR A 252 -18.69 2.01 -19.16
C TYR A 252 -19.63 2.77 -20.13
N ALA A 253 -19.65 2.43 -21.41
CA ALA A 253 -20.37 3.21 -22.42
C ALA A 253 -21.88 3.39 -22.13
N ASN A 254 -22.50 2.43 -21.44
CA ASN A 254 -23.95 2.40 -21.21
C ASN A 254 -24.35 2.78 -19.75
N SER A 255 -23.40 2.90 -18.81
CA SER A 255 -23.69 3.11 -17.38
C SER A 255 -23.62 4.58 -16.95
N THR A 256 -22.73 5.37 -17.55
CA THR A 256 -22.44 6.75 -17.15
C THR A 256 -23.60 7.72 -17.30
N ALA A 257 -24.50 7.48 -18.28
CA ALA A 257 -25.66 8.35 -18.55
C ALA A 257 -26.61 8.49 -17.34
N ALA A 258 -26.73 7.44 -16.50
CA ALA A 258 -27.53 7.47 -15.29
C ALA A 258 -27.01 8.50 -14.26
N TYR A 259 -25.76 8.91 -14.38
CA TYR A 259 -25.09 9.88 -13.51
C TYR A 259 -24.89 11.24 -14.19
N GLY A 260 -25.49 11.45 -15.36
CA GLY A 260 -25.42 12.72 -16.10
C GLY A 260 -24.08 12.97 -16.79
N LEU A 261 -23.27 11.94 -17.02
CA LEU A 261 -21.96 12.02 -17.67
C LEU A 261 -21.99 11.27 -19.00
N THR A 262 -21.25 11.75 -19.98
CA THR A 262 -20.88 10.93 -21.13
C THR A 262 -19.72 10.00 -20.76
N PRO A 263 -19.54 8.87 -21.46
CA PRO A 263 -18.41 7.97 -21.20
C PRO A 263 -17.04 8.66 -21.32
N LEU A 264 -16.90 9.62 -22.20
CA LEU A 264 -15.67 10.37 -22.38
C LEU A 264 -15.43 11.33 -21.21
N GLU A 265 -16.46 12.04 -20.74
CA GLU A 265 -16.34 12.94 -19.58
C GLU A 265 -15.98 12.18 -18.32
N ASP A 266 -16.58 11.00 -18.08
CA ASP A 266 -16.26 10.15 -16.94
C ASP A 266 -14.82 9.62 -17.02
N GLN A 267 -14.36 9.19 -18.20
CA GLN A 267 -12.97 8.78 -18.43
C GLN A 267 -11.98 9.92 -18.18
N GLN A 268 -12.27 11.13 -18.69
CA GLN A 268 -11.44 12.31 -18.47
C GLN A 268 -11.40 12.72 -17.00
N LEU A 269 -12.54 12.63 -16.30
CA LEU A 269 -12.62 12.86 -14.85
C LEU A 269 -11.78 11.82 -14.08
N GLY A 270 -11.87 10.55 -14.44
CA GLY A 270 -11.04 9.49 -13.84
C GLY A 270 -9.54 9.74 -14.04
N GLY A 271 -9.15 10.16 -15.25
CA GLY A 271 -7.78 10.58 -15.54
C GLY A 271 -7.35 11.75 -14.63
N LEU A 272 -8.18 12.76 -14.46
CA LEU A 272 -7.93 13.91 -13.58
C LEU A 272 -7.76 13.48 -12.11
N ILE A 273 -8.61 12.57 -11.62
CA ILE A 273 -8.53 12.00 -10.27
C ILE A 273 -7.21 11.25 -10.10
N MET A 274 -6.77 10.51 -11.10
CA MET A 274 -5.56 9.73 -11.06
C MET A 274 -4.27 10.56 -10.93
N TRP A 275 -4.18 11.75 -11.55
CA TRP A 275 -2.92 12.49 -11.53
C TRP A 275 -2.88 13.69 -10.59
N VAL A 276 -3.99 14.39 -10.35
CA VAL A 276 -3.98 15.57 -9.48
C VAL A 276 -3.90 15.19 -8.00
N PRO A 277 -4.80 14.37 -7.41
CA PRO A 277 -4.67 13.90 -6.04
C PRO A 277 -3.38 13.10 -5.79
N ALA A 278 -3.01 12.20 -6.70
CA ALA A 278 -1.78 11.44 -6.58
C ALA A 278 -0.54 12.34 -6.52
N GLY A 279 -0.46 13.32 -7.42
CA GLY A 279 0.61 14.31 -7.42
C GLY A 279 0.75 15.03 -6.09
N LEU A 280 -0.37 15.47 -5.49
CA LEU A 280 -0.37 16.13 -4.18
C LEU A 280 0.13 15.20 -3.05
N VAL A 281 -0.29 13.94 -3.05
CA VAL A 281 0.16 12.95 -2.05
C VAL A 281 1.66 12.66 -2.19
N TYR A 282 2.16 12.42 -3.40
CA TYR A 282 3.58 12.16 -3.62
C TYR A 282 4.46 13.36 -3.30
N ILE A 283 4.03 14.60 -3.65
CA ILE A 283 4.73 15.83 -3.28
C ILE A 283 4.74 15.98 -1.75
N GLY A 284 3.60 15.82 -1.09
CA GLY A 284 3.50 15.89 0.36
C GLY A 284 4.40 14.88 1.07
N ALA A 285 4.43 13.63 0.59
CA ALA A 285 5.32 12.59 1.11
C ALA A 285 6.80 12.94 0.88
N GLY A 286 7.15 13.45 -0.30
CA GLY A 286 8.51 13.90 -0.62
C GLY A 286 8.97 15.04 0.28
N LEU A 287 8.12 16.05 0.50
CA LEU A 287 8.40 17.17 1.41
C LEU A 287 8.55 16.69 2.87
N ALA A 288 7.70 15.77 3.32
CA ALA A 288 7.81 15.19 4.66
C ALA A 288 9.11 14.39 4.84
N MET A 289 9.54 13.64 3.83
CA MET A 289 10.84 12.97 3.85
C MET A 289 11.99 13.96 3.88
N PHE A 290 11.95 14.97 3.05
CA PHE A 290 12.98 16.02 2.99
C PHE A 290 13.11 16.76 4.32
N ALA A 291 11.99 17.15 4.93
CA ALA A 291 11.97 17.78 6.25
C ALA A 291 12.59 16.88 7.35
N ARG A 292 12.33 15.55 7.30
CA ARG A 292 12.97 14.60 8.21
C ARG A 292 14.48 14.54 8.03
N VAL A 293 14.97 14.56 6.80
CA VAL A 293 16.41 14.56 6.50
C VAL A 293 17.08 15.80 7.06
N LEU A 294 16.51 16.98 6.81
CA LEU A 294 17.03 18.24 7.33
C LEU A 294 17.12 18.22 8.87
N SER A 295 16.01 17.85 9.55
CA SER A 295 15.97 17.77 11.01
C SER A 295 16.98 16.76 11.60
N GLN A 296 17.23 15.64 10.91
CA GLN A 296 18.22 14.66 11.36
C GLN A 296 19.65 15.17 11.16
N THR A 297 19.91 15.87 10.07
CA THR A 297 21.23 16.46 9.77
C THR A 297 21.58 17.53 10.79
N GLU A 298 20.63 18.42 11.09
CA GLU A 298 20.78 19.46 12.10
C GLU A 298 21.06 18.87 13.51
N ARG A 299 20.28 17.88 13.94
CA ARG A 299 20.52 17.18 15.22
C ARG A 299 21.90 16.53 15.28
N ARG A 300 22.37 15.91 14.18
CA ARG A 300 23.72 15.33 14.13
C ARG A 300 24.80 16.39 14.22
N ALA A 301 24.66 17.53 13.54
CA ALA A 301 25.58 18.66 13.64
C ALA A 301 25.70 19.17 15.08
N LEU A 302 24.54 19.42 15.73
CA LEU A 302 24.52 19.86 17.15
C LEU A 302 25.14 18.83 18.11
N ASP A 303 24.94 17.53 17.87
CA ASP A 303 25.55 16.47 18.69
C ASP A 303 27.08 16.40 18.49
N ILE A 304 27.58 16.65 17.28
CA ILE A 304 29.02 16.74 17.01
C ILE A 304 29.61 17.93 17.71
N ASP A 305 28.99 19.11 17.58
CA ASP A 305 29.46 20.35 18.25
C ASP A 305 29.54 20.19 19.78
N ARG A 306 28.49 19.60 20.39
CA ARG A 306 28.49 19.32 21.84
C ARG A 306 29.61 18.37 22.24
N ARG A 307 29.93 17.34 21.43
CA ARG A 307 31.03 16.40 21.72
C ARG A 307 32.39 17.09 21.61
N LEU A 308 32.57 17.97 20.64
CA LEU A 308 33.80 18.71 20.45
C LEU A 308 34.04 19.68 21.64
N GLN A 309 33.02 20.43 22.05
CA GLN A 309 33.08 21.30 23.21
C GLN A 309 33.39 20.55 24.51
N ALA A 310 32.76 19.37 24.71
CA ALA A 310 33.03 18.52 25.89
C ALA A 310 34.46 17.96 25.87
N ALA A 311 35.01 17.64 24.70
CA ALA A 311 36.39 17.19 24.59
C ALA A 311 37.42 18.31 24.86
N GLU A 312 37.14 19.54 24.38
CA GLU A 312 37.98 20.70 24.66
C GLU A 312 38.00 21.03 26.17
N THR A 313 36.85 21.01 26.84
CA THR A 313 36.74 21.25 28.28
C THR A 313 37.40 20.16 29.15
N ALA A 314 37.49 18.93 28.66
CA ALA A 314 38.15 17.82 29.34
C ALA A 314 39.69 17.82 29.21
N ASN A 315 40.22 18.60 28.26
CA ASN A 315 41.66 18.75 28.03
C ASN A 315 42.26 19.99 28.65
N LEU A 316 41.46 20.84 29.32
CA LEU A 316 41.85 21.97 30.14
C LEU A 316 41.87 21.63 31.62
#